data_d8e9644c9617211d52b4358f41aed9cc
#
_entry.id   d8e9644c9617211d52b4358f41aed9cc
#
_cell.length_a   1.000
_cell.length_b   1.000
_cell.length_c   1.000
_cell.angle_alpha   90.00
_cell.angle_beta   90.00
_cell.angle_gamma   90.00
#
_symmetry.space_group_name_H-M   'P 1'
#
loop_
_entity.id
_entity.type
_entity.pdbx_description
1 polymer ?
#
loop_
_entity_poly.entity_id
_entity_poly.type
_entity_poly.pdbx_seq_one_letter_code
_entity_poly.pdbx_strand_id
1 'polypeptide(L)'
;MTKKSILILPGLDGTDRLLTEFQSMSGDKIAVKVLTLPDDISLDYHGLAEHFGSVIQAHVGCHVVAESFSGPIGILIAHKFPQCVSRLTLVASFESSPVPRVASCLPWSLLFRFRPPSFVEKYFFVGQATSLIPQLRSAIKQNSPAVLHHRFKLLQKVDVLAELTELECPLAYVQATHDRLVSKRCLDEIRKAKPDTVVHEIEGPHLILQTQAKLAWQKIVEDIS
;
A
#
# COMPACT_ATOMS: atom_id res chain seq x y z
N MET A 1 11.80 26.16 8.76
CA MET A 1 11.95 24.72 8.61
C MET A 1 11.01 24.25 7.50
N THR A 2 11.51 23.54 6.50
CA THR A 2 10.67 22.96 5.44
C THR A 2 9.75 21.88 6.04
N LYS A 3 8.47 21.95 5.72
CA LYS A 3 7.46 20.97 6.15
C LYS A 3 7.81 19.61 5.56
N LYS A 4 7.92 18.57 6.41
CA LYS A 4 8.15 17.19 5.94
C LYS A 4 6.93 16.71 5.16
N SER A 5 7.14 15.99 4.07
CA SER A 5 6.05 15.49 3.21
C SER A 5 5.93 13.97 3.32
N ILE A 6 4.73 13.48 3.65
CA ILE A 6 4.37 12.08 3.56
C ILE A 6 3.47 11.90 2.33
N LEU A 7 3.90 11.08 1.38
CA LEU A 7 3.13 10.72 0.20
C LEU A 7 2.63 9.29 0.38
N ILE A 8 1.30 9.12 0.36
CA ILE A 8 0.67 7.81 0.59
C ILE A 8 0.13 7.26 -0.71
N LEU A 9 0.52 6.04 -1.03
CA LEU A 9 -0.02 5.24 -2.12
C LEU A 9 -1.08 4.28 -1.54
N PRO A 10 -2.36 4.38 -1.96
CA PRO A 10 -3.46 3.58 -1.43
C PRO A 10 -3.40 2.13 -1.90
N GLY A 11 -4.23 1.27 -1.30
CA GLY A 11 -4.37 -0.13 -1.69
C GLY A 11 -4.97 -0.34 -3.08
N LEU A 12 -5.50 -1.54 -3.33
CA LEU A 12 -6.03 -1.98 -4.64
C LEU A 12 -7.17 -1.08 -5.17
N ASP A 13 -7.97 -0.47 -4.28
CA ASP A 13 -9.03 0.46 -4.65
C ASP A 13 -8.48 1.74 -5.32
N GLY A 14 -7.24 2.12 -5.03
CA GLY A 14 -6.53 3.22 -5.65
C GLY A 14 -7.05 4.61 -5.28
N THR A 15 -7.96 4.72 -4.29
CA THR A 15 -8.61 5.98 -3.90
C THR A 15 -8.10 6.52 -2.56
N ASP A 16 -8.38 7.78 -2.28
CA ASP A 16 -8.09 8.41 -0.98
C ASP A 16 -9.19 8.18 0.08
N ARG A 17 -10.31 7.59 -0.31
CA ARG A 17 -11.52 7.50 0.52
C ARG A 17 -11.34 6.75 1.83
N LEU A 18 -10.52 5.71 1.82
CA LEU A 18 -10.22 4.92 3.01
C LEU A 18 -9.16 5.57 3.91
N LEU A 19 -8.47 6.60 3.42
CA LEU A 19 -7.34 7.25 4.09
C LEU A 19 -7.69 8.63 4.66
N THR A 20 -8.97 9.01 4.67
CA THR A 20 -9.44 10.34 5.14
C THR A 20 -9.02 10.63 6.58
N GLU A 21 -9.16 9.66 7.49
CA GLU A 21 -8.72 9.82 8.88
C GLU A 21 -7.21 10.01 8.96
N PHE A 22 -6.45 9.23 8.19
CA PHE A 22 -5.00 9.33 8.13
C PHE A 22 -4.54 10.69 7.57
N GLN A 23 -5.19 11.19 6.52
CA GLN A 23 -4.93 12.53 5.98
C GLN A 23 -5.23 13.64 7.00
N SER A 24 -6.24 13.48 7.83
CA SER A 24 -6.62 14.47 8.85
C SER A 24 -5.55 14.67 9.92
N MET A 25 -4.58 13.76 10.04
CA MET A 25 -3.44 13.86 10.95
C MET A 25 -2.33 14.78 10.41
N SER A 26 -2.49 15.30 9.19
CA SER A 26 -1.63 16.36 8.64
C SER A 26 -1.67 17.58 9.57
N GLY A 27 -0.51 18.16 9.85
CA GLY A 27 -0.36 19.29 10.75
C GLY A 27 0.67 20.30 10.23
N ASP A 28 1.06 21.25 11.07
CA ASP A 28 1.98 22.32 10.69
C ASP A 28 3.37 21.81 10.30
N LYS A 29 3.83 20.71 10.90
CA LYS A 29 5.17 20.14 10.69
C LYS A 29 5.22 19.10 9.57
N ILE A 30 4.10 18.39 9.31
CA ILE A 30 4.02 17.28 8.36
C ILE A 30 2.84 17.51 7.42
N ALA A 31 3.11 17.48 6.11
CA ALA A 31 2.10 17.48 5.07
C ALA A 31 1.82 16.03 4.63
N VAL A 32 0.56 15.65 4.59
CA VAL A 32 0.14 14.33 4.08
C VAL A 32 -0.60 14.53 2.77
N LYS A 33 -0.20 13.77 1.74
CA LYS A 33 -0.89 13.75 0.44
C LYS A 33 -1.09 12.30 0.01
N VAL A 34 -2.32 11.93 -0.31
CA VAL A 34 -2.60 10.64 -0.95
C VAL A 34 -2.46 10.80 -2.46
N LEU A 35 -1.73 9.87 -3.08
CA LEU A 35 -1.51 9.77 -4.50
C LEU A 35 -2.47 8.71 -5.07
N THR A 36 -3.63 9.14 -5.56
CA THR A 36 -4.64 8.23 -6.12
C THR A 36 -4.11 7.54 -7.38
N LEU A 37 -4.38 6.24 -7.52
CA LEU A 37 -3.95 5.48 -8.68
C LEU A 37 -4.80 5.85 -9.91
N PRO A 38 -4.18 6.04 -11.10
CA PRO A 38 -4.93 6.30 -12.33
C PRO A 38 -5.76 5.09 -12.75
N ASP A 39 -6.89 5.35 -13.40
CA ASP A 39 -7.77 4.31 -13.98
C ASP A 39 -7.32 3.91 -15.39
N ASP A 40 -6.01 3.79 -15.59
CA ASP A 40 -5.39 3.44 -16.86
C ASP A 40 -4.94 1.97 -16.85
N ILE A 41 -5.62 1.14 -17.63
CA ILE A 41 -5.34 -0.29 -17.77
C ILE A 41 -4.14 -0.60 -18.68
N SER A 42 -3.51 0.39 -19.27
CA SER A 42 -2.27 0.22 -20.03
C SER A 42 -1.02 0.23 -19.15
N LEU A 43 -1.12 0.76 -17.90
CA LEU A 43 -0.01 0.89 -16.98
C LEU A 43 0.19 -0.40 -16.18
N ASP A 44 1.39 -0.92 -16.24
CA ASP A 44 1.88 -1.94 -15.29
C ASP A 44 2.46 -1.26 -14.02
N TYR A 45 3.13 -2.02 -13.14
CA TYR A 45 3.73 -1.47 -11.93
C TYR A 45 4.81 -0.41 -12.22
N HIS A 46 5.62 -0.60 -13.28
CA HIS A 46 6.63 0.37 -13.68
C HIS A 46 5.98 1.64 -14.24
N GLY A 47 4.96 1.50 -15.09
CA GLY A 47 4.18 2.61 -15.61
C GLY A 47 3.47 3.40 -14.50
N LEU A 48 2.93 2.72 -13.47
CA LEU A 48 2.34 3.36 -12.29
C LEU A 48 3.39 4.14 -11.49
N ALA A 49 4.59 3.60 -11.29
CA ALA A 49 5.67 4.31 -10.62
C ALA A 49 6.12 5.55 -11.42
N GLU A 50 6.22 5.45 -12.74
CA GLU A 50 6.56 6.58 -13.63
C GLU A 50 5.49 7.68 -13.61
N HIS A 51 4.21 7.29 -13.58
CA HIS A 51 3.09 8.23 -13.50
C HIS A 51 3.25 9.21 -12.32
N PHE A 52 3.81 8.79 -11.20
CA PHE A 52 4.04 9.64 -10.04
C PHE A 52 5.37 10.41 -10.08
N GLY A 53 6.21 10.20 -11.07
CA GLY A 53 7.57 10.76 -11.13
C GLY A 53 7.61 12.28 -10.92
N SER A 54 6.75 13.05 -11.58
CA SER A 54 6.70 14.52 -11.44
C SER A 54 6.31 14.96 -10.03
N VAL A 55 5.38 14.24 -9.39
CA VAL A 55 4.96 14.54 -8.02
C VAL A 55 6.08 14.22 -7.03
N ILE A 56 6.77 13.09 -7.21
CA ILE A 56 7.91 12.69 -6.36
C ILE A 56 9.04 13.72 -6.47
N GLN A 57 9.40 14.13 -7.68
CA GLN A 57 10.45 15.13 -7.93
C GLN A 57 10.12 16.52 -7.36
N ALA A 58 8.83 16.87 -7.28
CA ALA A 58 8.38 18.11 -6.64
C ALA A 58 8.42 18.05 -5.09
N HIS A 59 8.61 16.86 -4.49
CA HIS A 59 8.62 16.64 -3.04
C HIS A 59 9.93 16.00 -2.58
N VAL A 60 11.07 16.60 -2.93
CA VAL A 60 12.40 16.09 -2.53
C VAL A 60 12.49 15.92 -1.01
N GLY A 61 13.01 14.77 -0.58
CA GLY A 61 13.08 14.39 0.82
C GLY A 61 11.75 13.86 1.38
N CYS A 62 10.81 13.46 0.49
CA CYS A 62 9.54 12.89 0.94
C CYS A 62 9.71 11.50 1.58
N HIS A 63 8.78 11.18 2.47
CA HIS A 63 8.55 9.83 2.97
C HIS A 63 7.41 9.20 2.17
N VAL A 64 7.67 8.09 1.50
CA VAL A 64 6.65 7.33 0.76
C VAL A 64 6.09 6.24 1.67
N VAL A 65 4.76 6.21 1.82
CA VAL A 65 4.02 5.16 2.52
C VAL A 65 3.18 4.42 1.49
N ALA A 66 3.41 3.12 1.33
CA ALA A 66 2.76 2.33 0.29
C ALA A 66 1.98 1.16 0.90
N GLU A 67 0.65 1.21 0.75
CA GLU A 67 -0.27 0.22 1.32
C GLU A 67 -0.55 -0.92 0.34
N SER A 68 -0.43 -2.15 0.79
CA SER A 68 -0.92 -3.36 0.12
C SER A 68 -0.48 -3.44 -1.35
N PHE A 69 -1.41 -3.38 -2.30
CA PHE A 69 -1.16 -3.37 -3.75
C PHE A 69 -0.07 -2.39 -4.17
N SER A 70 0.03 -1.25 -3.51
CA SER A 70 0.96 -0.19 -3.89
C SER A 70 2.39 -0.36 -3.34
N GLY A 71 2.67 -1.39 -2.54
CA GLY A 71 4.03 -1.63 -2.06
C GLY A 71 5.07 -1.76 -3.17
N PRO A 72 4.85 -2.59 -4.21
CA PRO A 72 5.74 -2.65 -5.37
C PRO A 72 5.90 -1.30 -6.08
N ILE A 73 4.83 -0.48 -6.16
CA ILE A 73 4.93 0.88 -6.72
C ILE A 73 5.87 1.74 -5.86
N GLY A 74 5.72 1.67 -4.53
CA GLY A 74 6.58 2.39 -3.59
C GLY A 74 8.06 1.97 -3.70
N ILE A 75 8.33 0.66 -3.86
CA ILE A 75 9.68 0.12 -4.10
C ILE A 75 10.26 0.69 -5.39
N LEU A 76 9.53 0.63 -6.49
CA LEU A 76 9.96 1.15 -7.80
C LEU A 76 10.19 2.65 -7.76
N ILE A 77 9.34 3.42 -7.07
CA ILE A 77 9.52 4.88 -6.88
C ILE A 77 10.81 5.15 -6.11
N ALA A 78 11.02 4.47 -4.98
CA ALA A 78 12.20 4.69 -4.15
C ALA A 78 13.50 4.30 -4.86
N HIS A 79 13.48 3.23 -5.65
CA HIS A 79 14.60 2.80 -6.48
C HIS A 79 14.88 3.80 -7.63
N LYS A 80 13.84 4.28 -8.32
CA LYS A 80 13.99 5.17 -9.48
C LYS A 80 14.33 6.61 -9.11
N PHE A 81 13.89 7.08 -7.93
CA PHE A 81 14.08 8.46 -7.45
C PHE A 81 14.77 8.51 -6.08
N PRO A 82 15.97 7.87 -5.92
CA PRO A 82 16.63 7.74 -4.61
C PRO A 82 16.93 9.10 -3.97
N GLN A 83 17.25 10.13 -4.77
CA GLN A 83 17.50 11.48 -4.26
C GLN A 83 16.25 12.21 -3.78
N CYS A 84 15.05 11.74 -4.11
CA CYS A 84 13.78 12.36 -3.72
C CYS A 84 13.11 11.66 -2.54
N VAL A 85 13.33 10.34 -2.38
CA VAL A 85 12.69 9.54 -1.34
C VAL A 85 13.63 9.38 -0.16
N SER A 86 13.32 10.03 0.96
CA SER A 86 14.13 9.94 2.18
C SER A 86 13.89 8.66 2.97
N ARG A 87 12.73 8.03 2.80
CA ARG A 87 12.32 6.78 3.45
C ARG A 87 11.15 6.14 2.71
N LEU A 88 11.10 4.82 2.74
CA LEU A 88 9.94 4.04 2.30
C LEU A 88 9.34 3.27 3.49
N THR A 89 8.02 3.34 3.67
CA THR A 89 7.28 2.45 4.58
C THR A 89 6.30 1.61 3.78
N LEU A 90 6.47 0.31 3.84
CA LEU A 90 5.50 -0.66 3.30
C LEU A 90 4.48 -1.00 4.39
N VAL A 91 3.20 -1.04 4.05
CA VAL A 91 2.13 -1.34 4.99
C VAL A 91 1.32 -2.53 4.48
N ALA A 92 1.34 -3.64 5.23
CA ALA A 92 0.61 -4.85 4.89
C ALA A 92 0.80 -5.23 3.39
N SER A 93 2.05 -5.27 2.93
CA SER A 93 2.42 -5.33 1.51
C SER A 93 3.45 -6.42 1.19
N PHE A 94 3.95 -6.44 -0.03
CA PHE A 94 4.77 -7.51 -0.61
C PHE A 94 5.71 -6.93 -1.68
N GLU A 95 6.78 -7.65 -1.99
CA GLU A 95 7.71 -7.38 -3.10
C GLU A 95 7.44 -8.26 -4.31
N SER A 96 6.84 -9.43 -4.07
CA SER A 96 6.44 -10.39 -5.10
C SER A 96 4.99 -10.83 -4.88
N SER A 97 4.40 -11.54 -5.87
CA SER A 97 2.99 -11.92 -5.79
C SER A 97 2.62 -12.61 -4.48
N PRO A 98 1.71 -12.05 -3.67
CA PRO A 98 1.22 -12.68 -2.43
C PRO A 98 0.20 -13.79 -2.73
N VAL A 99 -0.25 -13.92 -3.99
CA VAL A 99 -1.28 -14.88 -4.40
C VAL A 99 -0.65 -16.23 -4.66
N PRO A 100 -1.09 -17.30 -3.99
CA PRO A 100 -0.61 -18.64 -4.30
C PRO A 100 -0.86 -18.99 -5.77
N ARG A 101 0.10 -19.66 -6.42
CA ARG A 101 0.01 -20.03 -7.85
C ARG A 101 -1.27 -20.78 -8.21
N VAL A 102 -1.76 -21.63 -7.30
CA VAL A 102 -3.03 -22.35 -7.48
C VAL A 102 -4.26 -21.44 -7.51
N ALA A 103 -4.21 -20.30 -6.85
CA ALA A 103 -5.30 -19.32 -6.85
C ALA A 103 -5.32 -18.43 -8.09
N SER A 104 -4.24 -18.40 -8.88
CA SER A 104 -4.18 -17.64 -10.14
C SER A 104 -5.14 -18.18 -11.21
N CYS A 105 -5.54 -19.45 -11.11
CA CYS A 105 -6.49 -20.09 -12.02
C CYS A 105 -7.97 -19.78 -11.73
N LEU A 106 -8.28 -19.10 -10.60
CA LEU A 106 -9.66 -18.75 -10.27
C LEU A 106 -10.16 -17.61 -11.17
N PRO A 107 -11.45 -17.62 -11.56
CA PRO A 107 -12.05 -16.57 -12.37
C PRO A 107 -12.33 -15.31 -11.54
N TRP A 108 -11.29 -14.61 -11.12
CA TRP A 108 -11.36 -13.41 -10.28
C TRP A 108 -12.24 -12.31 -10.85
N SER A 109 -12.36 -12.22 -12.19
CA SER A 109 -13.31 -11.31 -12.85
C SER A 109 -14.77 -11.54 -12.42
N LEU A 110 -15.12 -12.78 -12.09
CA LEU A 110 -16.43 -13.11 -11.55
C LEU A 110 -16.61 -12.62 -10.12
N LEU A 111 -15.56 -12.73 -9.30
CA LEU A 111 -15.59 -12.25 -7.91
C LEU A 111 -15.79 -10.73 -7.82
N PHE A 112 -15.16 -9.95 -8.70
CA PHE A 112 -15.34 -8.49 -8.74
C PHE A 112 -16.71 -8.06 -9.28
N ARG A 113 -17.41 -8.95 -9.99
CA ARG A 113 -18.76 -8.71 -10.48
C ARG A 113 -19.84 -8.92 -9.42
N PHE A 114 -19.59 -9.83 -8.47
CA PHE A 114 -20.53 -10.14 -7.38
C PHE A 114 -20.05 -9.45 -6.10
N ARG A 115 -21.01 -8.85 -5.39
CA ARG A 115 -20.74 -8.24 -4.09
C ARG A 115 -20.43 -9.37 -3.08
N PRO A 116 -19.23 -9.39 -2.48
CA PRO A 116 -18.95 -10.39 -1.47
C PRO A 116 -19.89 -10.22 -0.26
N PRO A 117 -20.30 -11.31 0.41
CA PRO A 117 -21.00 -11.22 1.66
C PRO A 117 -20.18 -10.47 2.72
N SER A 118 -20.85 -9.74 3.63
CA SER A 118 -20.17 -8.91 4.64
C SER A 118 -19.20 -9.69 5.55
N PHE A 119 -19.43 -10.99 5.73
CA PHE A 119 -18.51 -11.81 6.51
C PHE A 119 -17.14 -11.99 5.82
N VAL A 120 -17.09 -11.97 4.49
CA VAL A 120 -15.83 -12.02 3.71
C VAL A 120 -15.03 -10.73 3.93
N GLU A 121 -15.70 -9.57 3.83
CA GLU A 121 -15.08 -8.28 4.08
C GLU A 121 -14.60 -8.17 5.54
N LYS A 122 -15.41 -8.61 6.49
CA LYS A 122 -15.03 -8.70 7.90
C LYS A 122 -13.82 -9.58 8.10
N TYR A 123 -13.81 -10.78 7.51
CA TYR A 123 -12.77 -11.77 7.72
C TYR A 123 -11.42 -11.35 7.15
N PHE A 124 -11.40 -10.76 5.95
CA PHE A 124 -10.16 -10.47 5.25
C PHE A 124 -9.66 -9.04 5.43
N PHE A 125 -10.54 -8.04 5.56
CA PHE A 125 -10.15 -6.64 5.46
C PHE A 125 -10.26 -5.85 6.75
N VAL A 126 -11.42 -5.89 7.42
CA VAL A 126 -11.73 -4.93 8.50
C VAL A 126 -11.78 -5.54 9.90
N GLY A 127 -11.79 -6.86 10.04
CA GLY A 127 -11.87 -7.51 11.35
C GLY A 127 -13.10 -7.07 12.13
N GLN A 128 -12.92 -6.52 13.33
CA GLN A 128 -14.01 -6.02 14.18
C GLN A 128 -14.53 -4.64 13.77
N ALA A 129 -13.77 -3.88 12.94
CA ALA A 129 -14.15 -2.52 12.50
C ALA A 129 -15.19 -2.56 11.36
N THR A 130 -16.33 -3.22 11.59
CA THR A 130 -17.38 -3.42 10.58
C THR A 130 -18.03 -2.14 10.09
N SER A 131 -17.91 -1.04 10.84
CA SER A 131 -18.33 0.31 10.42
C SER A 131 -17.58 0.81 9.17
N LEU A 132 -16.42 0.25 8.85
CA LEU A 132 -15.65 0.58 7.63
C LEU A 132 -16.17 -0.13 6.36
N ILE A 133 -17.00 -1.16 6.49
CA ILE A 133 -17.51 -1.92 5.33
C ILE A 133 -18.23 -1.03 4.29
N PRO A 134 -19.12 -0.10 4.68
CA PRO A 134 -19.74 0.80 3.71
C PRO A 134 -18.73 1.68 2.95
N GLN A 135 -17.69 2.16 3.63
CA GLN A 135 -16.64 2.97 3.04
C GLN A 135 -15.77 2.14 2.07
N LEU A 136 -15.37 0.92 2.46
CA LEU A 136 -14.64 -0.02 1.61
C LEU A 136 -15.44 -0.30 0.32
N ARG A 137 -16.72 -0.59 0.46
CA ARG A 137 -17.61 -0.83 -0.69
C ARG A 137 -17.74 0.40 -1.58
N SER A 138 -17.80 1.60 -0.98
CA SER A 138 -17.86 2.86 -1.73
C SER A 138 -16.56 3.10 -2.52
N ALA A 139 -15.40 2.86 -1.92
CA ALA A 139 -14.09 3.00 -2.57
C ALA A 139 -13.95 2.03 -3.77
N ILE A 140 -14.28 0.76 -3.56
CA ILE A 140 -14.24 -0.25 -4.63
C ILE A 140 -15.18 0.10 -5.79
N LYS A 141 -16.37 0.62 -5.51
CA LYS A 141 -17.38 0.97 -6.55
C LYS A 141 -16.96 2.13 -7.44
N GLN A 142 -15.98 2.93 -7.06
CA GLN A 142 -15.49 4.01 -7.93
C GLN A 142 -14.70 3.49 -9.11
N ASN A 143 -14.11 2.32 -8.96
CA ASN A 143 -13.36 1.70 -10.03
C ASN A 143 -14.27 0.92 -10.97
N SER A 144 -13.97 0.95 -12.25
CA SER A 144 -14.62 0.03 -13.19
C SER A 144 -14.16 -1.41 -12.91
N PRO A 145 -14.99 -2.43 -13.21
CA PRO A 145 -14.56 -3.83 -13.09
C PRO A 145 -13.30 -4.16 -13.91
N ALA A 146 -13.09 -3.45 -15.02
CA ALA A 146 -11.90 -3.61 -15.87
C ALA A 146 -10.63 -3.18 -15.14
N VAL A 147 -10.66 -2.03 -14.45
CA VAL A 147 -9.54 -1.50 -13.67
C VAL A 147 -9.18 -2.44 -12.51
N LEU A 148 -10.17 -2.87 -11.73
CA LEU A 148 -9.93 -3.81 -10.62
C LEU A 148 -9.36 -5.15 -11.12
N HIS A 149 -9.89 -5.66 -12.22
CA HIS A 149 -9.39 -6.89 -12.84
C HIS A 149 -7.96 -6.72 -13.35
N HIS A 150 -7.64 -5.58 -13.98
CA HIS A 150 -6.29 -5.26 -14.42
C HIS A 150 -5.31 -5.22 -13.25
N ARG A 151 -5.61 -4.42 -12.20
CA ARG A 151 -4.79 -4.33 -10.98
C ARG A 151 -4.58 -5.70 -10.34
N PHE A 152 -5.62 -6.54 -10.30
CA PHE A 152 -5.49 -7.90 -9.78
C PHE A 152 -4.55 -8.78 -10.64
N LYS A 153 -4.60 -8.64 -11.97
CA LYS A 153 -3.65 -9.32 -12.86
C LYS A 153 -2.21 -8.88 -12.65
N LEU A 154 -1.99 -7.58 -12.41
CA LEU A 154 -0.67 -7.07 -12.07
C LEU A 154 -0.15 -7.70 -10.78
N LEU A 155 -0.99 -7.73 -9.74
CA LEU A 155 -0.67 -8.32 -8.44
C LEU A 155 -0.25 -9.80 -8.55
N GLN A 156 -0.84 -10.56 -9.48
CA GLN A 156 -0.49 -11.98 -9.70
C GLN A 156 0.90 -12.19 -10.30
N LYS A 157 1.47 -11.19 -10.96
CA LYS A 157 2.71 -11.29 -11.75
C LYS A 157 3.86 -10.46 -11.21
N VAL A 158 3.60 -9.65 -10.19
CA VAL A 158 4.59 -8.73 -9.65
C VAL A 158 5.78 -9.47 -9.05
N ASP A 159 6.96 -8.95 -9.34
CA ASP A 159 8.23 -9.30 -8.74
C ASP A 159 9.15 -8.08 -8.88
N VAL A 160 9.46 -7.43 -7.77
CA VAL A 160 10.35 -6.26 -7.66
C VAL A 160 11.43 -6.49 -6.61
N LEU A 161 11.82 -7.76 -6.46
CA LEU A 161 12.83 -8.16 -5.48
C LEU A 161 14.19 -7.54 -5.80
N ALA A 162 14.54 -7.43 -7.08
CA ALA A 162 15.80 -6.82 -7.49
C ALA A 162 15.87 -5.34 -7.06
N GLU A 163 14.85 -4.56 -7.38
CA GLU A 163 14.77 -3.14 -7.02
C GLU A 163 14.71 -2.95 -5.49
N LEU A 164 14.04 -3.87 -4.77
CA LEU A 164 14.03 -3.86 -3.31
C LEU A 164 15.44 -4.00 -2.72
N THR A 165 16.26 -4.92 -3.26
CA THR A 165 17.64 -5.13 -2.77
C THR A 165 18.53 -3.93 -3.00
N GLU A 166 18.27 -3.16 -4.04
CA GLU A 166 19.06 -1.98 -4.47
C GLU A 166 18.58 -0.67 -3.82
N LEU A 167 17.55 -0.70 -2.95
CA LEU A 167 17.08 0.51 -2.28
C LEU A 167 18.19 1.18 -1.44
N GLU A 168 18.39 2.48 -1.66
CA GLU A 168 19.33 3.30 -0.90
C GLU A 168 18.70 3.89 0.37
N CYS A 169 17.39 4.20 0.32
CA CYS A 169 16.70 4.79 1.46
C CYS A 169 16.38 3.75 2.55
N PRO A 170 16.27 4.18 3.81
CA PRO A 170 15.79 3.35 4.90
C PRO A 170 14.39 2.79 4.61
N LEU A 171 14.19 1.50 4.95
CA LEU A 171 12.94 0.79 4.77
C LEU A 171 12.30 0.49 6.13
N ALA A 172 11.01 0.79 6.26
CA ALA A 172 10.17 0.33 7.35
C ALA A 172 9.02 -0.54 6.84
N TYR A 173 8.50 -1.40 7.70
CA TYR A 173 7.34 -2.25 7.41
C TYR A 173 6.35 -2.22 8.56
N VAL A 174 5.09 -1.89 8.26
CA VAL A 174 3.98 -2.01 9.20
C VAL A 174 3.28 -3.34 8.95
N GLN A 175 3.45 -4.27 9.91
CA GLN A 175 2.83 -5.59 9.89
C GLN A 175 1.50 -5.57 10.66
N ALA A 176 0.40 -5.86 9.96
CA ALA A 176 -0.87 -6.15 10.60
C ALA A 176 -0.86 -7.61 11.10
N THR A 177 -0.97 -7.81 12.43
CA THR A 177 -0.77 -9.16 13.01
C THR A 177 -1.87 -10.17 12.66
N HIS A 178 -3.05 -9.68 12.27
CA HIS A 178 -4.18 -10.50 11.83
C HIS A 178 -4.47 -10.39 10.34
N ASP A 179 -3.43 -10.00 9.54
CA ASP A 179 -3.57 -9.97 8.09
C ASP A 179 -3.77 -11.37 7.52
N ARG A 180 -4.83 -11.53 6.72
CA ARG A 180 -5.20 -12.80 6.06
C ARG A 180 -5.09 -12.72 4.54
N LEU A 181 -4.69 -11.58 4.01
CA LEU A 181 -4.44 -11.36 2.58
C LEU A 181 -2.95 -11.40 2.26
N VAL A 182 -2.16 -10.66 3.02
CA VAL A 182 -0.71 -10.63 2.89
C VAL A 182 -0.11 -11.41 4.06
N SER A 183 0.44 -12.56 3.76
CA SER A 183 1.00 -13.44 4.79
C SER A 183 2.31 -12.89 5.36
N LYS A 184 2.64 -13.28 6.60
CA LYS A 184 3.92 -12.93 7.24
C LYS A 184 5.14 -13.34 6.40
N ARG A 185 4.99 -14.35 5.52
CA ARG A 185 6.04 -14.76 4.59
C ARG A 185 6.52 -13.60 3.70
N CYS A 186 5.63 -12.69 3.27
CA CYS A 186 6.04 -11.54 2.47
C CYS A 186 7.01 -10.63 3.26
N LEU A 187 6.71 -10.35 4.54
CA LEU A 187 7.65 -9.64 5.42
C LEU A 187 8.98 -10.40 5.57
N ASP A 188 8.93 -11.73 5.73
CA ASP A 188 10.14 -12.54 5.88
C ASP A 188 11.02 -12.47 4.63
N GLU A 189 10.45 -12.48 3.41
CA GLU A 189 11.19 -12.30 2.15
C GLU A 189 11.76 -10.87 2.03
N ILE A 190 10.99 -9.85 2.36
CA ILE A 190 11.47 -8.46 2.41
C ILE A 190 12.67 -8.33 3.37
N ARG A 191 12.60 -8.92 4.57
CA ARG A 191 13.70 -8.89 5.54
C ARG A 191 14.94 -9.67 5.11
N LYS A 192 14.78 -10.71 4.31
CA LYS A 192 15.93 -11.39 3.70
C LYS A 192 16.66 -10.49 2.70
N ALA A 193 15.91 -9.74 1.90
CA ALA A 193 16.47 -8.80 0.92
C ALA A 193 17.04 -7.53 1.59
N LYS A 194 16.38 -7.03 2.64
CA LYS A 194 16.74 -5.82 3.39
C LYS A 194 16.72 -6.13 4.90
N PRO A 195 17.81 -6.70 5.46
CA PRO A 195 17.86 -7.11 6.87
C PRO A 195 17.71 -5.97 7.88
N ASP A 196 18.04 -4.75 7.48
CA ASP A 196 17.93 -3.51 8.25
C ASP A 196 16.51 -2.91 8.26
N THR A 197 15.52 -3.62 7.68
CA THR A 197 14.11 -3.18 7.69
C THR A 197 13.59 -3.03 9.12
N VAL A 198 13.13 -1.82 9.46
CA VAL A 198 12.44 -1.53 10.72
C VAL A 198 11.03 -2.12 10.67
N VAL A 199 10.65 -2.94 11.65
CA VAL A 199 9.33 -3.58 11.66
C VAL A 199 8.49 -3.06 12.82
N HIS A 200 7.29 -2.57 12.49
CA HIS A 200 6.26 -2.18 13.45
C HIS A 200 5.10 -3.16 13.39
N GLU A 201 4.99 -4.03 14.39
CA GLU A 201 3.84 -4.93 14.51
C GLU A 201 2.66 -4.19 15.16
N ILE A 202 1.51 -4.17 14.47
CA ILE A 202 0.29 -3.54 14.95
C ILE A 202 -0.83 -4.58 14.95
N GLU A 203 -1.50 -4.72 16.08
CA GLU A 203 -2.64 -5.64 16.19
C GLU A 203 -3.82 -5.13 15.35
N GLY A 204 -4.18 -5.92 14.34
CA GLY A 204 -5.29 -5.57 13.45
C GLY A 204 -5.30 -6.37 12.15
N PRO A 205 -6.38 -6.20 11.38
CA PRO A 205 -6.57 -6.84 10.08
C PRO A 205 -5.80 -6.14 8.97
N HIS A 206 -5.98 -6.60 7.71
CA HIS A 206 -5.28 -6.07 6.54
C HIS A 206 -5.35 -4.55 6.38
N LEU A 207 -6.53 -3.93 6.53
CA LEU A 207 -6.71 -2.48 6.46
C LEU A 207 -6.23 -1.79 7.75
N ILE A 208 -4.94 -1.88 8.04
CA ILE A 208 -4.36 -1.43 9.30
C ILE A 208 -4.31 0.10 9.42
N LEU A 209 -4.08 0.81 8.32
CA LEU A 209 -4.10 2.28 8.31
C LEU A 209 -5.49 2.85 8.64
N GLN A 210 -6.55 2.09 8.35
CA GLN A 210 -7.94 2.48 8.56
C GLN A 210 -8.44 2.03 9.93
N THR A 211 -8.06 0.83 10.37
CA THR A 211 -8.55 0.23 11.61
C THR A 211 -7.77 0.66 12.84
N GLN A 212 -6.50 1.06 12.66
CA GLN A 212 -5.57 1.48 13.71
C GLN A 212 -4.85 2.78 13.32
N ALA A 213 -5.58 3.73 12.72
CA ALA A 213 -5.02 4.93 12.09
C ALA A 213 -4.06 5.72 13.00
N LYS A 214 -4.44 5.95 14.26
CA LYS A 214 -3.62 6.71 15.22
C LYS A 214 -2.31 6.00 15.56
N LEU A 215 -2.37 4.69 15.81
CA LEU A 215 -1.19 3.90 16.15
C LEU A 215 -0.25 3.77 14.93
N ALA A 216 -0.80 3.50 13.76
CA ALA A 216 -0.02 3.45 12.52
C ALA A 216 0.65 4.80 12.23
N TRP A 217 -0.07 5.91 12.42
CA TRP A 217 0.49 7.25 12.30
C TRP A 217 1.68 7.47 13.23
N GLN A 218 1.53 7.15 14.51
CA GLN A 218 2.61 7.30 15.50
C GLN A 218 3.87 6.55 15.05
N LYS A 219 3.72 5.28 14.63
CA LYS A 219 4.85 4.48 14.16
C LYS A 219 5.52 5.06 12.91
N ILE A 220 4.75 5.49 11.93
CA ILE A 220 5.27 6.09 10.70
C ILE A 220 5.98 7.42 10.98
N VAL A 221 5.48 8.22 11.92
CA VAL A 221 6.10 9.52 12.27
C VAL A 221 7.33 9.35 13.17
N GLU A 222 7.37 8.34 14.06
CA GLU A 222 8.57 7.99 14.83
C GLU A 222 9.78 7.76 13.91
N ASP A 223 9.56 7.16 12.74
CA ASP A 223 10.62 6.85 11.77
C ASP A 223 11.18 8.09 11.04
N ILE A 224 10.50 9.22 11.09
CA ILE A 224 10.92 10.47 10.42
C ILE A 224 11.33 11.58 11.39
N SER A 225 11.29 11.31 12.69
CA SER A 225 11.75 12.26 13.73
C SER A 225 13.28 12.29 13.83
#